data_9b1ed15ec710c468cd76f4d1194a07f6
#
_entry.id   9b1ed15ec710c468cd76f4d1194a07f6
#
_cell.length_a   1.000
_cell.length_b   1.000
_cell.length_c   1.000
_cell.angle_alpha   90.00
_cell.angle_beta   90.00
_cell.angle_gamma   90.00
#
_symmetry.space_group_name_H-M   'P 1'
#
loop_
_entity.id
_entity.type
_entity.pdbx_description
1 polymer ?
#
loop_
_entity_poly.entity_id
_entity_poly.type
_entity_poly.pdbx_seq_one_letter_code
_entity_poly.pdbx_strand_id
1 'polypeptide(L)'
;MLGVGIDWAETFHVVALGRPGEGIVQVLRVEHDKPALEALLEQLRVLEPDPGEVRVVLETRHGLLVERLVEAGFVVVPVNPDLIARRRGPAKKKDDVEDARIACLLALDPFAPLRPLIPHGELAAELRVLGRDDERACQDERRLLNRLRADLLAVFPAAVQIAGPDMGAPTFLRMLQRWPTAAALAGTSRHDLVAFARAAHSGYPDRFADCVHQALGREHFTARQALAQAKVDTIQLTVAQLLLIGTQRRTWERRMGQLLLGAPRPRGGALPAQADRDRAQAVPGGEIYLSFPGLGDRLAARIAGEIGDHPEQFQTPNSLPCYAGQAPVTRRSGKRELRITRRLACNRHLPDAVHKWAFASLRRSTWAKDYYDSQRDRGKDHHAALRTLGNRWLENPLALPPAPGPYNEAVHVANRTQARQPAA
;
A
#
# COMPACT_ATOMS: atom_id res chain seq x y z
N MET A 1 -17.90 22.01 24.46
CA MET A 1 -16.79 21.18 23.95
C MET A 1 -16.26 20.27 25.05
N LEU A 2 -16.13 18.98 24.79
CA LEU A 2 -15.53 17.97 25.65
C LEU A 2 -14.25 17.44 25.00
N GLY A 3 -13.12 17.53 25.69
CA GLY A 3 -11.85 16.94 25.28
C GLY A 3 -11.73 15.52 25.84
N VAL A 4 -11.40 14.56 24.98
CA VAL A 4 -11.22 13.16 25.33
C VAL A 4 -9.84 12.70 24.85
N GLY A 5 -9.04 12.17 25.75
CA GLY A 5 -7.76 11.53 25.41
C GLY A 5 -7.82 10.04 25.68
N ILE A 6 -7.47 9.21 24.70
CA ILE A 6 -7.49 7.75 24.83
C ILE A 6 -6.10 7.18 24.58
N ASP A 7 -5.55 6.51 25.59
CA ASP A 7 -4.44 5.59 25.39
C ASP A 7 -4.99 4.19 25.12
N TRP A 8 -4.71 3.69 23.91
CA TRP A 8 -5.30 2.45 23.40
C TRP A 8 -4.43 1.24 23.74
N ALA A 9 -5.03 0.17 24.26
CA ALA A 9 -4.42 -1.12 24.44
C ALA A 9 -5.37 -2.27 24.04
N GLU A 10 -4.88 -3.49 23.95
CA GLU A 10 -5.64 -4.66 23.47
C GLU A 10 -6.74 -5.11 24.45
N THR A 11 -6.52 -4.94 25.75
CA THR A 11 -7.43 -5.46 26.80
C THR A 11 -8.27 -4.37 27.45
N PHE A 12 -7.71 -3.19 27.63
CA PHE A 12 -8.40 -2.04 28.20
C PHE A 12 -7.81 -0.74 27.66
N HIS A 13 -8.56 0.34 27.78
CA HIS A 13 -8.15 1.68 27.42
C HIS A 13 -8.12 2.57 28.64
N VAL A 14 -7.17 3.50 28.69
CA VAL A 14 -7.21 4.61 29.64
C VAL A 14 -7.81 5.82 28.94
N VAL A 15 -8.87 6.36 29.49
CA VAL A 15 -9.63 7.48 28.93
C VAL A 15 -9.59 8.65 29.89
N ALA A 16 -9.07 9.79 29.45
CA ALA A 16 -9.08 11.05 30.19
C ALA A 16 -10.12 12.00 29.58
N LEU A 17 -10.97 12.57 30.41
CA LEU A 17 -12.01 13.53 30.04
C LEU A 17 -11.66 14.92 30.60
N GLY A 18 -11.91 15.97 29.83
CA GLY A 18 -11.61 17.34 30.26
C GLY A 18 -12.48 18.39 29.59
N ARG A 19 -12.53 19.56 30.21
CA ARG A 19 -13.25 20.73 29.71
C ARG A 19 -12.34 21.96 29.62
N PRO A 20 -12.59 22.88 28.67
CA PRO A 20 -11.86 24.14 28.60
C PRO A 20 -12.00 24.92 29.93
N GLY A 21 -10.88 25.40 30.47
CA GLY A 21 -10.85 26.14 31.73
C GLY A 21 -10.79 25.28 32.99
N GLU A 22 -11.35 24.06 32.96
CA GLU A 22 -11.33 23.14 34.11
C GLU A 22 -10.16 22.13 34.03
N GLY A 23 -9.63 21.91 32.83
CA GLY A 23 -8.60 20.89 32.61
C GLY A 23 -9.18 19.48 32.60
N ILE A 24 -8.43 18.52 33.16
CA ILE A 24 -8.84 17.12 33.23
C ILE A 24 -9.80 16.94 34.41
N VAL A 25 -11.03 16.50 34.13
CA VAL A 25 -12.08 16.31 35.15
C VAL A 25 -12.22 14.87 35.60
N GLN A 26 -11.88 13.89 34.73
CA GLN A 26 -11.99 12.48 35.05
C GLN A 26 -10.99 11.62 34.29
N VAL A 27 -10.56 10.52 34.89
CA VAL A 27 -9.80 9.45 34.23
C VAL A 27 -10.48 8.14 34.49
N LEU A 28 -10.69 7.35 33.44
CA LEU A 28 -11.43 6.09 33.44
C LEU A 28 -10.56 4.98 32.89
N ARG A 29 -10.78 3.76 33.36
CA ARG A 29 -10.34 2.53 32.71
C ARG A 29 -11.56 1.89 32.04
N VAL A 30 -11.44 1.59 30.74
CA VAL A 30 -12.53 1.04 29.92
C VAL A 30 -12.04 -0.26 29.32
N GLU A 31 -12.69 -1.37 29.58
CA GLU A 31 -12.34 -2.68 29.00
C GLU A 31 -12.61 -2.68 27.49
N HIS A 32 -11.81 -3.46 26.74
CA HIS A 32 -11.96 -3.54 25.27
C HIS A 32 -13.03 -4.57 24.90
N ASP A 33 -14.26 -4.36 25.39
CA ASP A 33 -15.43 -5.16 25.05
C ASP A 33 -16.61 -4.28 24.62
N LYS A 34 -17.60 -4.90 23.98
CA LYS A 34 -18.74 -4.16 23.45
C LYS A 34 -19.51 -3.41 24.54
N PRO A 35 -19.88 -4.01 25.69
CA PRO A 35 -20.64 -3.31 26.72
C PRO A 35 -19.91 -2.09 27.28
N ALA A 36 -18.61 -2.21 27.57
CA ALA A 36 -17.84 -1.11 28.15
C ALA A 36 -17.63 0.03 27.14
N LEU A 37 -17.40 -0.29 25.86
CA LEU A 37 -17.30 0.72 24.81
C LEU A 37 -18.62 1.43 24.55
N GLU A 38 -19.76 0.73 24.51
CA GLU A 38 -21.09 1.35 24.39
C GLU A 38 -21.42 2.24 25.60
N ALA A 39 -21.06 1.82 26.80
CA ALA A 39 -21.23 2.63 28.01
C ALA A 39 -20.37 3.91 27.95
N LEU A 40 -19.13 3.82 27.45
CA LEU A 40 -18.30 4.99 27.23
C LEU A 40 -18.94 5.95 26.22
N LEU A 41 -19.41 5.47 25.07
CA LEU A 41 -20.06 6.32 24.06
C LEU A 41 -21.28 7.02 24.62
N GLU A 42 -22.10 6.33 25.40
CA GLU A 42 -23.29 6.91 26.06
C GLU A 42 -22.91 7.94 27.12
N GLN A 43 -21.89 7.66 27.93
CA GLN A 43 -21.35 8.63 28.88
C GLN A 43 -20.87 9.91 28.19
N LEU A 44 -20.18 9.80 27.05
CA LEU A 44 -19.72 10.96 26.29
C LEU A 44 -20.89 11.78 25.75
N ARG A 45 -21.96 11.15 25.25
CA ARG A 45 -23.21 11.82 24.81
C ARG A 45 -23.94 12.53 25.93
N VAL A 46 -23.97 11.95 27.12
CA VAL A 46 -24.58 12.59 28.30
C VAL A 46 -23.78 13.80 28.74
N LEU A 47 -22.44 13.71 28.69
CA LEU A 47 -21.54 14.81 29.07
C LEU A 47 -21.54 15.94 28.05
N GLU A 48 -21.67 15.63 26.75
CA GLU A 48 -21.76 16.60 25.67
C GLU A 48 -22.77 16.10 24.62
N PRO A 49 -23.98 16.67 24.59
CA PRO A 49 -25.02 16.23 23.68
C PRO A 49 -24.76 16.51 22.20
N ASP A 50 -23.92 17.50 21.86
CA ASP A 50 -23.51 17.75 20.51
C ASP A 50 -22.25 16.90 20.18
N PRO A 51 -22.37 15.86 19.34
CA PRO A 51 -21.24 15.01 19.01
C PRO A 51 -20.09 15.78 18.33
N GLY A 52 -20.39 16.84 17.60
CA GLY A 52 -19.39 17.70 16.96
C GLY A 52 -18.51 18.47 17.95
N GLU A 53 -18.98 18.63 19.19
CA GLU A 53 -18.28 19.26 20.31
C GLU A 53 -17.48 18.24 21.17
N VAL A 54 -17.54 16.94 20.86
CA VAL A 54 -16.71 15.90 21.48
C VAL A 54 -15.47 15.65 20.64
N ARG A 55 -14.31 16.09 21.13
CA ARG A 55 -13.03 15.91 20.41
C ARG A 55 -12.21 14.82 21.07
N VAL A 56 -11.99 13.71 20.35
CA VAL A 56 -11.29 12.52 20.82
C VAL A 56 -9.89 12.44 20.20
N VAL A 57 -8.86 12.50 21.01
CA VAL A 57 -7.45 12.36 20.59
C VAL A 57 -6.91 11.01 21.01
N LEU A 58 -6.32 10.26 20.07
CA LEU A 58 -5.71 8.94 20.30
C LEU A 58 -4.57 8.67 19.31
N GLU A 59 -3.72 7.68 19.63
CA GLU A 59 -2.54 7.37 18.80
C GLU A 59 -2.85 6.51 17.57
N THR A 60 -4.00 5.82 17.53
CA THR A 60 -4.41 4.99 16.39
C THR A 60 -5.41 5.72 15.48
N ARG A 61 -5.42 5.36 14.20
CA ARG A 61 -6.35 5.89 13.20
C ARG A 61 -7.26 4.82 12.59
N HIS A 62 -7.27 3.62 13.14
CA HIS A 62 -8.04 2.48 12.67
C HIS A 62 -8.35 1.54 13.83
N GLY A 63 -9.28 0.63 13.61
CA GLY A 63 -9.76 -0.34 14.58
C GLY A 63 -11.17 -0.03 15.04
N LEU A 64 -11.82 -1.04 15.64
CA LEU A 64 -13.23 -0.98 15.98
C LEU A 64 -13.60 0.21 16.90
N LEU A 65 -12.73 0.56 17.83
CA LEU A 65 -12.96 1.73 18.68
C LEU A 65 -13.04 3.02 17.87
N VAL A 66 -12.10 3.23 16.93
CA VAL A 66 -12.08 4.42 16.07
C VAL A 66 -13.34 4.48 15.20
N GLU A 67 -13.73 3.35 14.60
CA GLU A 67 -14.94 3.25 13.79
C GLU A 67 -16.19 3.62 14.61
N ARG A 68 -16.31 3.08 15.82
CA ARG A 68 -17.45 3.39 16.71
C ARG A 68 -17.48 4.85 17.15
N LEU A 69 -16.34 5.46 17.44
CA LEU A 69 -16.25 6.89 17.78
C LEU A 69 -16.69 7.77 16.60
N VAL A 70 -16.27 7.40 15.38
CA VAL A 70 -16.67 8.11 14.15
C VAL A 70 -18.16 7.92 13.86
N GLU A 71 -18.69 6.70 13.96
CA GLU A 71 -20.12 6.40 13.81
C GLU A 71 -20.99 7.14 14.83
N ALA A 72 -20.46 7.37 16.03
CA ALA A 72 -21.12 8.18 17.05
C ALA A 72 -21.15 9.68 16.72
N GLY A 73 -20.46 10.11 15.64
CA GLY A 73 -20.38 11.51 15.21
C GLY A 73 -19.30 12.33 15.91
N PHE A 74 -18.45 11.73 16.73
CA PHE A 74 -17.40 12.44 17.45
C PHE A 74 -16.24 12.87 16.53
N VAL A 75 -15.61 13.99 16.87
CA VAL A 75 -14.45 14.51 16.15
C VAL A 75 -13.20 13.73 16.57
N VAL A 76 -12.89 12.67 15.85
CA VAL A 76 -11.75 11.80 16.12
C VAL A 76 -10.48 12.39 15.53
N VAL A 77 -9.42 12.54 16.32
CA VAL A 77 -8.15 13.16 15.92
C VAL A 77 -7.02 12.20 16.24
N PRO A 78 -6.55 11.41 15.27
CA PRO A 78 -5.38 10.57 15.46
C PRO A 78 -4.10 11.40 15.49
N VAL A 79 -3.25 11.15 16.48
CA VAL A 79 -1.97 11.83 16.63
C VAL A 79 -0.78 10.87 16.50
N ASN A 80 0.38 11.42 16.14
CA ASN A 80 1.61 10.63 16.13
C ASN A 80 2.05 10.39 17.59
N PRO A 81 2.41 9.15 17.98
CA PRO A 81 2.99 8.84 19.29
C PRO A 81 4.15 9.75 19.69
N ASP A 82 4.98 10.19 18.71
CA ASP A 82 6.05 11.16 18.95
C ASP A 82 5.55 12.49 19.50
N LEU A 83 4.32 12.90 19.18
CA LEU A 83 3.75 14.15 19.69
C LEU A 83 3.44 14.03 21.17
N ILE A 84 2.83 12.93 21.59
CA ILE A 84 2.56 12.64 23.01
C ILE A 84 3.88 12.49 23.78
N ALA A 85 4.84 11.72 23.25
CA ALA A 85 6.14 11.55 23.85
C ALA A 85 6.90 12.88 24.07
N ARG A 86 6.86 13.80 23.09
CA ARG A 86 7.46 15.15 23.24
C ARG A 86 6.77 16.01 24.28
N ARG A 87 5.44 15.93 24.39
CA ARG A 87 4.67 16.65 25.41
C ARG A 87 4.91 16.07 26.80
N ARG A 88 5.16 14.77 26.93
CA ARG A 88 5.56 14.14 28.20
C ARG A 88 6.89 14.66 28.72
N GLY A 89 7.83 14.98 27.84
CA GLY A 89 9.18 15.45 28.18
C GLY A 89 10.14 14.32 28.58
N PRO A 90 11.45 14.59 28.60
CA PRO A 90 12.49 13.56 28.79
C PRO A 90 12.59 13.00 30.20
N ALA A 91 12.07 13.71 31.22
CA ALA A 91 12.17 13.34 32.62
C ALA A 91 11.04 12.45 33.14
N LYS A 92 9.96 12.27 32.37
CA LYS A 92 8.80 11.49 32.79
C LYS A 92 8.82 10.07 32.26
N LYS A 93 8.56 9.10 33.12
CA LYS A 93 8.37 7.69 32.75
C LYS A 93 7.12 7.55 31.87
N LYS A 94 7.14 6.61 30.92
CA LYS A 94 5.94 6.24 30.15
C LYS A 94 4.91 5.65 31.13
N ASP A 95 3.69 6.21 31.08
CA ASP A 95 2.53 5.78 31.88
C ASP A 95 1.27 6.05 31.05
N ASP A 96 0.44 5.04 30.90
CA ASP A 96 -0.78 5.05 30.10
C ASP A 96 -1.77 6.13 30.57
N VAL A 97 -1.83 6.39 31.89
CA VAL A 97 -2.65 7.46 32.46
C VAL A 97 -2.15 8.83 32.04
N GLU A 98 -0.83 9.04 32.07
CA GLU A 98 -0.23 10.31 31.66
C GLU A 98 -0.37 10.53 30.13
N ASP A 99 -0.28 9.48 29.34
CA ASP A 99 -0.45 9.56 27.87
C ASP A 99 -1.90 9.89 27.50
N ALA A 100 -2.90 9.29 28.18
CA ALA A 100 -4.30 9.66 28.04
C ALA A 100 -4.56 11.13 28.46
N ARG A 101 -3.95 11.59 29.56
CA ARG A 101 -4.05 13.00 30.01
C ARG A 101 -3.47 13.96 29.00
N ILE A 102 -2.28 13.67 28.45
CA ILE A 102 -1.65 14.48 27.41
C ILE A 102 -2.54 14.55 26.17
N ALA A 103 -3.10 13.42 25.74
CA ALA A 103 -4.04 13.34 24.62
C ALA A 103 -5.28 14.22 24.87
N CYS A 104 -5.86 14.16 26.09
CA CYS A 104 -6.98 15.01 26.48
C CYS A 104 -6.61 16.50 26.46
N LEU A 105 -5.47 16.89 27.01
CA LEU A 105 -5.00 18.29 26.95
C LEU A 105 -4.75 18.76 25.51
N LEU A 106 -4.28 17.89 24.63
CA LEU A 106 -4.18 18.18 23.19
C LEU A 106 -5.58 18.39 22.57
N ALA A 107 -6.59 17.62 22.97
CA ALA A 107 -7.96 17.80 22.51
C ALA A 107 -8.54 19.17 22.91
N LEU A 108 -8.15 19.69 24.06
CA LEU A 108 -8.58 20.99 24.60
C LEU A 108 -7.80 22.20 24.06
N ASP A 109 -6.60 21.96 23.50
CA ASP A 109 -5.72 23.01 22.99
C ASP A 109 -6.25 23.54 21.63
N PRO A 110 -6.77 24.78 21.54
CA PRO A 110 -7.28 25.33 20.29
C PRO A 110 -6.17 25.62 19.27
N PHE A 111 -4.91 25.71 19.71
CA PHE A 111 -3.75 25.99 18.86
C PHE A 111 -2.98 24.74 18.47
N ALA A 112 -3.37 23.56 18.98
CA ALA A 112 -2.75 22.32 18.58
C ALA A 112 -3.00 22.06 17.07
N PRO A 113 -1.97 21.75 16.28
CA PRO A 113 -2.11 21.51 14.84
C PRO A 113 -2.74 20.14 14.57
N LEU A 114 -3.92 19.94 15.08
CA LEU A 114 -4.66 18.69 14.98
C LEU A 114 -5.47 18.66 13.70
N ARG A 115 -5.56 17.45 13.10
CA ARG A 115 -6.38 17.21 11.93
C ARG A 115 -7.38 16.11 12.23
N PRO A 116 -8.69 16.41 12.19
CA PRO A 116 -9.73 15.40 12.35
C PRO A 116 -9.58 14.28 11.32
N LEU A 117 -9.91 13.07 11.74
CA LEU A 117 -10.02 11.93 10.85
C LEU A 117 -11.30 12.12 10.00
N ILE A 118 -11.13 12.17 8.71
CA ILE A 118 -12.24 12.14 7.77
C ILE A 118 -12.44 10.67 7.41
N PRO A 119 -13.58 10.05 7.79
CA PRO A 119 -13.84 8.66 7.45
C PRO A 119 -14.01 8.53 5.95
N HIS A 120 -13.41 7.48 5.39
CA HIS A 120 -13.63 7.15 3.98
C HIS A 120 -14.94 6.39 3.82
N GLY A 121 -15.61 6.56 2.68
CA GLY A 121 -16.73 5.73 2.28
C GLY A 121 -16.32 4.25 2.18
N GLU A 122 -17.29 3.35 2.28
CA GLU A 122 -17.06 1.90 2.35
C GLU A 122 -16.19 1.37 1.19
N LEU A 123 -16.44 1.83 -0.04
CA LEU A 123 -15.69 1.38 -1.22
C LEU A 123 -14.22 1.78 -1.17
N ALA A 124 -13.93 3.02 -0.74
CA ALA A 124 -12.57 3.52 -0.60
C ALA A 124 -11.84 2.81 0.57
N ALA A 125 -12.56 2.52 1.65
CA ALA A 125 -12.04 1.76 2.77
C ALA A 125 -11.72 0.31 2.37
N GLU A 126 -12.62 -0.38 1.66
CA GLU A 126 -12.38 -1.73 1.10
C GLU A 126 -11.16 -1.72 0.17
N LEU A 127 -11.09 -0.76 -0.73
CA LEU A 127 -9.97 -0.63 -1.68
C LEU A 127 -8.62 -0.46 -0.96
N ARG A 128 -8.61 0.32 0.11
CA ARG A 128 -7.42 0.51 0.96
C ARG A 128 -6.99 -0.77 1.63
N VAL A 129 -7.91 -1.54 2.21
CA VAL A 129 -7.61 -2.82 2.86
C VAL A 129 -7.01 -3.80 1.85
N LEU A 130 -7.68 -3.99 0.70
CA LEU A 130 -7.21 -4.87 -0.37
C LEU A 130 -5.82 -4.45 -0.89
N GLY A 131 -5.60 -3.15 -1.06
CA GLY A 131 -4.31 -2.61 -1.51
C GLY A 131 -3.16 -2.90 -0.54
N ARG A 132 -3.41 -2.78 0.75
CA ARG A 132 -2.42 -3.08 1.81
C ARG A 132 -2.17 -4.58 1.95
N ASP A 133 -3.20 -5.39 1.82
CA ASP A 133 -3.06 -6.85 1.89
C ASP A 133 -2.32 -7.38 0.67
N ASP A 134 -2.58 -6.87 -0.55
CA ASP A 134 -1.76 -7.21 -1.73
C ASP A 134 -0.30 -6.77 -1.57
N GLU A 135 -0.05 -5.62 -0.94
CA GLU A 135 1.32 -5.17 -0.66
C GLU A 135 2.06 -6.11 0.29
N ARG A 136 1.42 -6.55 1.39
CA ARG A 136 1.97 -7.54 2.33
C ARG A 136 2.23 -8.87 1.63
N ALA A 137 1.24 -9.38 0.89
CA ALA A 137 1.37 -10.62 0.12
C ALA A 137 2.51 -10.55 -0.92
N CYS A 138 2.71 -9.40 -1.57
CA CYS A 138 3.84 -9.18 -2.49
C CYS A 138 5.20 -9.25 -1.77
N GLN A 139 5.28 -8.75 -0.54
CA GLN A 139 6.50 -8.84 0.27
C GLN A 139 6.78 -10.28 0.71
N ASP A 140 5.74 -11.00 1.13
CA ASP A 140 5.85 -12.41 1.53
C ASP A 140 6.23 -13.31 0.35
N GLU A 141 5.59 -13.10 -0.80
CA GLU A 141 5.95 -13.78 -2.06
C GLU A 141 7.45 -13.60 -2.38
N ARG A 142 7.98 -12.38 -2.28
CA ARG A 142 9.40 -12.12 -2.51
C ARG A 142 10.31 -12.86 -1.52
N ARG A 143 9.93 -12.90 -0.24
CA ARG A 143 10.69 -13.64 0.78
C ARG A 143 10.69 -15.14 0.49
N LEU A 144 9.53 -15.70 0.13
CA LEU A 144 9.38 -17.11 -0.21
C LEU A 144 10.13 -17.48 -1.48
N LEU A 145 10.11 -16.63 -2.53
CA LEU A 145 10.88 -16.83 -3.76
C LEU A 145 12.39 -16.83 -3.49
N ASN A 146 12.89 -15.93 -2.66
CA ASN A 146 14.30 -15.90 -2.27
C ASN A 146 14.71 -17.16 -1.50
N ARG A 147 13.84 -17.63 -0.58
CA ARG A 147 14.04 -18.89 0.16
C ARG A 147 14.05 -20.08 -0.79
N LEU A 148 13.04 -20.18 -1.66
CA LEU A 148 12.94 -21.24 -2.66
C LEU A 148 14.19 -21.29 -3.55
N ARG A 149 14.66 -20.12 -4.01
CA ARG A 149 15.89 -20.04 -4.81
C ARG A 149 17.10 -20.58 -4.07
N ALA A 150 17.27 -20.22 -2.79
CA ALA A 150 18.39 -20.71 -1.98
C ALA A 150 18.32 -22.23 -1.77
N ASP A 151 17.13 -22.74 -1.45
CA ASP A 151 16.93 -24.19 -1.25
C ASP A 151 17.18 -24.97 -2.57
N LEU A 152 16.67 -24.49 -3.71
CA LEU A 152 16.90 -25.11 -5.01
C LEU A 152 18.38 -25.07 -5.44
N LEU A 153 19.11 -23.98 -5.19
CA LEU A 153 20.53 -23.91 -5.46
C LEU A 153 21.31 -24.94 -4.66
N ALA A 154 20.87 -25.26 -3.46
CA ALA A 154 21.54 -26.24 -2.61
C ALA A 154 21.29 -27.70 -3.00
N VAL A 155 20.09 -28.03 -3.53
CA VAL A 155 19.72 -29.43 -3.77
C VAL A 155 19.25 -29.76 -5.17
N PHE A 156 18.81 -28.77 -5.95
CA PHE A 156 18.30 -28.94 -7.32
C PHE A 156 18.68 -27.74 -8.22
N PRO A 157 19.97 -27.48 -8.49
CA PRO A 157 20.40 -26.28 -9.25
C PRO A 157 19.81 -26.16 -10.64
N ALA A 158 19.56 -27.30 -11.34
CA ALA A 158 18.91 -27.29 -12.65
C ALA A 158 17.53 -26.62 -12.62
N ALA A 159 16.77 -26.74 -11.51
CA ALA A 159 15.47 -26.09 -11.38
C ALA A 159 15.58 -24.56 -11.46
N VAL A 160 16.65 -23.96 -10.95
CA VAL A 160 16.87 -22.50 -11.04
C VAL A 160 17.10 -22.06 -12.48
N GLN A 161 17.75 -22.89 -13.31
CA GLN A 161 17.91 -22.62 -14.74
C GLN A 161 16.57 -22.78 -15.48
N ILE A 162 15.76 -23.79 -15.14
CA ILE A 162 14.41 -24.00 -15.70
C ILE A 162 13.51 -22.79 -15.40
N ALA A 163 13.55 -22.28 -14.17
CA ALA A 163 12.77 -21.09 -13.78
C ALA A 163 13.14 -19.85 -14.58
N GLY A 164 14.41 -19.69 -14.93
CA GLY A 164 14.91 -18.49 -15.59
C GLY A 164 14.69 -17.22 -14.73
N PRO A 165 14.25 -16.12 -15.34
CA PRO A 165 14.02 -14.87 -14.63
C PRO A 165 12.74 -14.88 -13.75
N ASP A 166 11.78 -15.76 -14.02
CA ASP A 166 10.47 -15.81 -13.32
C ASP A 166 10.30 -17.09 -12.51
N MET A 167 10.86 -17.09 -11.33
CA MET A 167 10.75 -18.19 -10.37
C MET A 167 9.34 -18.36 -9.79
N GLY A 168 8.49 -17.34 -9.92
CA GLY A 168 7.11 -17.33 -9.50
C GLY A 168 6.12 -17.85 -10.54
N ALA A 169 6.59 -18.22 -11.74
CA ALA A 169 5.74 -18.70 -12.80
C ALA A 169 4.90 -19.92 -12.34
N PRO A 170 3.57 -19.90 -12.48
CA PRO A 170 2.72 -21.01 -11.99
C PRO A 170 3.08 -22.37 -12.58
N THR A 171 3.47 -22.42 -13.85
CA THR A 171 3.92 -23.67 -14.50
C THR A 171 5.16 -24.23 -13.83
N PHE A 172 6.15 -23.39 -13.52
CA PHE A 172 7.36 -23.80 -12.81
C PHE A 172 7.06 -24.27 -11.38
N LEU A 173 6.24 -23.53 -10.64
CA LEU A 173 5.86 -23.93 -9.28
C LEU A 173 5.10 -25.27 -9.26
N ARG A 174 4.18 -25.49 -10.22
CA ARG A 174 3.48 -26.76 -10.37
C ARG A 174 4.42 -27.91 -10.81
N MET A 175 5.44 -27.60 -11.60
CA MET A 175 6.49 -28.56 -11.93
C MET A 175 7.20 -29.05 -10.66
N LEU A 176 7.66 -28.13 -9.80
CA LEU A 176 8.28 -28.46 -8.52
C LEU A 176 7.34 -29.24 -7.59
N GLN A 177 6.04 -28.92 -7.62
CA GLN A 177 5.03 -29.67 -6.86
C GLN A 177 4.94 -31.13 -7.29
N ARG A 178 5.03 -31.39 -8.60
CA ARG A 178 4.96 -32.74 -9.17
C ARG A 178 6.31 -33.48 -9.12
N TRP A 179 7.41 -32.78 -9.38
CA TRP A 179 8.77 -33.31 -9.42
C TRP A 179 9.72 -32.45 -8.56
N PRO A 180 9.76 -32.71 -7.26
CA PRO A 180 10.51 -31.86 -6.34
C PRO A 180 12.04 -32.05 -6.36
N THR A 181 12.52 -33.06 -7.09
CA THR A 181 13.97 -33.35 -7.20
C THR A 181 14.38 -33.57 -8.65
N ALA A 182 15.67 -33.41 -8.93
CA ALA A 182 16.24 -33.70 -10.24
C ALA A 182 16.00 -35.16 -10.65
N ALA A 183 16.14 -36.12 -9.73
CA ALA A 183 15.93 -37.53 -9.99
C ALA A 183 14.47 -37.84 -10.38
N ALA A 184 13.50 -37.22 -9.71
CA ALA A 184 12.09 -37.39 -10.04
C ALA A 184 11.75 -36.84 -11.43
N LEU A 185 12.45 -35.78 -11.88
CA LEU A 185 12.20 -35.14 -13.18
C LEU A 185 12.96 -35.81 -14.33
N ALA A 186 14.12 -36.42 -14.07
CA ALA A 186 15.05 -36.94 -15.10
C ALA A 186 14.45 -38.04 -16.00
N GLY A 187 13.51 -38.83 -15.48
CA GLY A 187 12.83 -39.89 -16.25
C GLY A 187 11.60 -39.44 -17.08
N THR A 188 11.27 -38.14 -17.06
CA THR A 188 10.07 -37.62 -17.71
C THR A 188 10.32 -37.38 -19.20
N SER A 189 9.50 -37.92 -20.07
CA SER A 189 9.61 -37.74 -21.51
C SER A 189 9.29 -36.30 -21.93
N ARG A 190 9.83 -35.86 -23.09
CA ARG A 190 9.48 -34.53 -23.66
C ARG A 190 7.98 -34.41 -23.88
N HIS A 191 7.34 -35.49 -24.35
CA HIS A 191 5.88 -35.54 -24.57
C HIS A 191 5.12 -35.26 -23.29
N ASP A 192 5.51 -35.90 -22.16
CA ASP A 192 4.85 -35.71 -20.86
C ASP A 192 5.07 -34.31 -20.29
N LEU A 193 6.25 -33.73 -20.51
CA LEU A 193 6.53 -32.34 -20.12
C LEU A 193 5.68 -31.33 -20.90
N VAL A 194 5.50 -31.54 -22.21
CA VAL A 194 4.60 -30.73 -23.05
C VAL A 194 3.14 -30.89 -22.60
N ALA A 195 2.68 -32.12 -22.36
CA ALA A 195 1.34 -32.36 -21.84
C ALA A 195 1.10 -31.72 -20.48
N PHE A 196 2.06 -31.84 -19.57
CA PHE A 196 2.04 -31.15 -18.28
C PHE A 196 1.97 -29.62 -18.43
N ALA A 197 2.83 -29.04 -19.27
CA ALA A 197 2.89 -27.59 -19.44
C ALA A 197 1.57 -27.04 -20.05
N ARG A 198 0.94 -27.78 -20.96
CA ARG A 198 -0.40 -27.46 -21.49
C ARG A 198 -1.47 -27.52 -20.40
N ALA A 199 -1.48 -28.55 -19.57
CA ALA A 199 -2.39 -28.67 -18.42
C ALA A 199 -2.16 -27.59 -17.37
N ALA A 200 -0.92 -27.11 -17.24
CA ALA A 200 -0.55 -25.98 -16.37
C ALA A 200 -0.81 -24.61 -17.01
N HIS A 201 -1.44 -24.56 -18.18
CA HIS A 201 -1.74 -23.35 -18.96
C HIS A 201 -0.50 -22.50 -19.33
N SER A 202 0.62 -23.16 -19.66
CA SER A 202 1.80 -22.47 -20.20
C SER A 202 1.48 -21.91 -21.60
N GLY A 203 1.89 -20.66 -21.85
CA GLY A 203 1.80 -20.07 -23.20
C GLY A 203 2.79 -20.68 -24.21
N TYR A 204 3.83 -21.36 -23.70
CA TYR A 204 4.91 -21.92 -24.53
C TYR A 204 5.29 -23.34 -24.04
N PRO A 205 4.42 -24.35 -24.18
CA PRO A 205 4.65 -25.67 -23.60
C PRO A 205 5.86 -26.40 -24.18
N ASP A 206 6.10 -26.30 -25.49
CA ASP A 206 7.25 -26.92 -26.14
C ASP A 206 8.57 -26.32 -25.67
N ARG A 207 8.64 -24.97 -25.62
CA ARG A 207 9.81 -24.26 -25.09
C ARG A 207 10.10 -24.61 -23.63
N PHE A 208 9.05 -24.80 -22.83
CA PHE A 208 9.20 -25.23 -21.43
C PHE A 208 9.84 -26.61 -21.35
N ALA A 209 9.36 -27.60 -22.16
CA ALA A 209 9.93 -28.95 -22.20
C ALA A 209 11.39 -28.94 -22.65
N ASP A 210 11.71 -28.18 -23.69
CA ASP A 210 13.08 -28.04 -24.20
C ASP A 210 14.01 -27.42 -23.15
N CYS A 211 13.53 -26.41 -22.40
CA CYS A 211 14.27 -25.79 -21.30
C CYS A 211 14.56 -26.80 -20.18
N VAL A 212 13.61 -27.65 -19.83
CA VAL A 212 13.79 -28.70 -18.82
C VAL A 212 14.87 -29.69 -19.27
N HIS A 213 14.78 -30.23 -20.50
CA HIS A 213 15.78 -31.16 -21.02
C HIS A 213 17.17 -30.55 -21.12
N GLN A 214 17.27 -29.30 -21.58
CA GLN A 214 18.53 -28.61 -21.65
C GLN A 214 19.16 -28.37 -20.26
N ALA A 215 18.35 -28.03 -19.26
CA ALA A 215 18.85 -27.81 -17.92
C ALA A 215 19.30 -29.13 -17.25
N LEU A 216 18.55 -30.22 -17.45
CA LEU A 216 18.92 -31.54 -16.92
C LEU A 216 20.12 -32.15 -17.62
N GLY A 217 20.37 -31.83 -18.92
CA GLY A 217 21.51 -32.31 -19.70
C GLY A 217 22.85 -31.63 -19.38
N ARG A 218 22.84 -30.60 -18.54
CA ARG A 218 24.06 -29.93 -18.05
C ARG A 218 24.59 -30.63 -16.82
N GLU A 219 25.92 -30.60 -16.65
CA GLU A 219 26.53 -31.06 -15.42
C GLU A 219 26.23 -30.09 -14.27
N HIS A 220 25.73 -30.64 -13.15
CA HIS A 220 25.46 -29.93 -11.93
C HIS A 220 26.07 -30.65 -10.74
N PHE A 221 26.46 -29.88 -9.74
CA PHE A 221 26.76 -30.46 -8.43
C PHE A 221 25.50 -31.12 -7.89
N THR A 222 25.62 -32.37 -7.46
CA THR A 222 24.53 -33.14 -6.87
C THR A 222 24.62 -33.13 -5.36
N ALA A 223 23.55 -32.75 -4.69
CA ALA A 223 23.46 -32.91 -3.24
C ALA A 223 23.40 -34.38 -2.84
N ARG A 224 23.91 -34.69 -1.67
CA ARG A 224 23.72 -36.03 -1.06
C ARG A 224 22.20 -36.32 -1.00
N GLN A 225 21.82 -37.54 -1.34
CA GLN A 225 20.39 -37.96 -1.39
C GLN A 225 19.63 -37.63 -0.11
N ALA A 226 20.22 -37.88 1.05
CA ALA A 226 19.60 -37.58 2.34
C ALA A 226 19.31 -36.07 2.52
N LEU A 227 20.22 -35.19 2.07
CA LEU A 227 20.00 -33.75 2.12
C LEU A 227 18.91 -33.30 1.14
N ALA A 228 18.94 -33.81 -0.09
CA ALA A 228 17.91 -33.52 -1.08
C ALA A 228 16.52 -33.94 -0.58
N GLN A 229 16.40 -35.15 0.00
CA GLN A 229 15.16 -35.65 0.57
C GLN A 229 14.66 -34.82 1.76
N ALA A 230 15.56 -34.40 2.65
CA ALA A 230 15.19 -33.56 3.80
C ALA A 230 14.67 -32.16 3.36
N LYS A 231 15.08 -31.68 2.17
CA LYS A 231 14.62 -30.40 1.64
C LYS A 231 13.31 -30.49 0.85
N VAL A 232 12.87 -31.67 0.43
CA VAL A 232 11.64 -31.86 -0.36
C VAL A 232 10.44 -31.24 0.35
N ASP A 233 10.22 -31.54 1.62
CA ASP A 233 9.05 -31.03 2.38
C ASP A 233 9.06 -29.51 2.50
N THR A 234 10.24 -28.93 2.72
CA THR A 234 10.39 -27.45 2.79
C THR A 234 10.11 -26.80 1.43
N ILE A 235 10.61 -27.38 0.34
CA ILE A 235 10.36 -26.89 -1.02
C ILE A 235 8.87 -27.01 -1.35
N GLN A 236 8.24 -28.17 -1.06
CA GLN A 236 6.82 -28.41 -1.29
C GLN A 236 5.93 -27.40 -0.52
N LEU A 237 6.23 -27.19 0.77
CA LEU A 237 5.52 -26.20 1.58
C LEU A 237 5.66 -24.78 0.98
N THR A 238 6.88 -24.38 0.61
CA THR A 238 7.14 -23.05 0.02
C THR A 238 6.42 -22.88 -1.31
N VAL A 239 6.41 -23.90 -2.15
CA VAL A 239 5.69 -23.92 -3.43
C VAL A 239 4.18 -23.81 -3.22
N ALA A 240 3.61 -24.54 -2.27
CA ALA A 240 2.19 -24.47 -1.94
C ALA A 240 1.78 -23.05 -1.47
N GLN A 241 2.59 -22.44 -0.60
CA GLN A 241 2.39 -21.06 -0.15
C GLN A 241 2.43 -20.06 -1.31
N LEU A 242 3.41 -20.17 -2.21
CA LEU A 242 3.53 -19.31 -3.39
C LEU A 242 2.33 -19.43 -4.34
N LEU A 243 1.85 -20.64 -4.60
CA LEU A 243 0.66 -20.89 -5.45
C LEU A 243 -0.61 -20.29 -4.80
N LEU A 244 -0.77 -20.44 -3.48
CA LEU A 244 -1.88 -19.86 -2.74
C LEU A 244 -1.85 -18.34 -2.78
N ILE A 245 -0.72 -17.72 -2.45
CA ILE A 245 -0.53 -16.26 -2.51
C ILE A 245 -0.83 -15.74 -3.93
N GLY A 246 -0.28 -16.39 -4.96
CA GLY A 246 -0.51 -15.99 -6.35
C GLY A 246 -1.98 -16.07 -6.74
N THR A 247 -2.75 -17.05 -6.24
CA THR A 247 -4.19 -17.19 -6.48
C THR A 247 -4.96 -16.09 -5.75
N GLN A 248 -4.66 -15.87 -4.49
CA GLN A 248 -5.32 -14.84 -3.68
C GLN A 248 -5.09 -13.44 -4.24
N ARG A 249 -3.85 -13.11 -4.64
CA ARG A 249 -3.52 -11.83 -5.25
C ARG A 249 -4.28 -11.57 -6.55
N ARG A 250 -4.52 -12.60 -7.37
CA ARG A 250 -5.38 -12.47 -8.57
C ARG A 250 -6.85 -12.22 -8.22
N THR A 251 -7.33 -12.81 -7.13
CA THR A 251 -8.70 -12.56 -6.65
C THR A 251 -8.86 -11.11 -6.18
N TRP A 252 -7.91 -10.62 -5.38
CA TRP A 252 -7.89 -9.21 -4.96
C TRP A 252 -7.78 -8.24 -6.14
N GLU A 253 -6.92 -8.53 -7.12
CA GLU A 253 -6.78 -7.70 -8.32
C GLU A 253 -8.10 -7.55 -9.08
N ARG A 254 -8.83 -8.65 -9.26
CA ARG A 254 -10.17 -8.59 -9.88
C ARG A 254 -11.15 -7.74 -9.07
N ARG A 255 -11.15 -7.89 -7.74
CA ARG A 255 -12.01 -7.09 -6.87
C ARG A 255 -11.62 -5.61 -6.89
N MET A 256 -10.33 -5.30 -6.86
CA MET A 256 -9.82 -3.93 -7.02
C MET A 256 -10.26 -3.30 -8.34
N GLY A 257 -10.16 -4.05 -9.46
CA GLY A 257 -10.64 -3.59 -10.76
C GLY A 257 -12.16 -3.31 -10.77
N GLN A 258 -12.96 -4.15 -10.10
CA GLN A 258 -14.40 -3.91 -9.94
C GLN A 258 -14.68 -2.65 -9.13
N LEU A 259 -14.00 -2.44 -8.01
CA LEU A 259 -14.17 -1.25 -7.17
C LEU A 259 -13.75 0.04 -7.88
N LEU A 260 -12.76 -0.01 -8.77
CA LEU A 260 -12.33 1.15 -9.56
C LEU A 260 -13.28 1.48 -10.70
N LEU A 261 -13.98 0.49 -11.27
CA LEU A 261 -14.76 0.64 -12.49
C LEU A 261 -16.28 0.52 -12.29
N GLY A 262 -16.74 0.01 -11.15
CA GLY A 262 -18.14 -0.35 -10.91
C GLY A 262 -18.61 -1.56 -11.74
N ALA A 263 -17.69 -2.25 -12.43
CA ALA A 263 -18.00 -3.42 -13.26
C ALA A 263 -16.79 -4.36 -13.35
N PRO A 264 -17.01 -5.66 -13.61
CA PRO A 264 -15.92 -6.60 -13.89
C PRO A 264 -15.16 -6.21 -15.15
N ARG A 265 -13.84 -6.28 -15.12
CA ARG A 265 -13.01 -6.02 -16.31
C ARG A 265 -13.11 -7.19 -17.30
N PRO A 266 -13.38 -6.94 -18.59
CA PRO A 266 -13.40 -7.96 -19.61
C PRO A 266 -12.06 -8.68 -19.76
N ARG A 267 -12.08 -9.92 -20.25
CA ARG A 267 -10.86 -10.65 -20.64
C ARG A 267 -10.11 -9.86 -21.72
N GLY A 268 -8.80 -9.69 -21.55
CA GLY A 268 -7.98 -8.86 -22.46
C GLY A 268 -7.63 -7.46 -21.94
N GLY A 269 -8.14 -7.07 -20.75
CA GLY A 269 -7.71 -5.86 -20.04
C GLY A 269 -8.35 -4.55 -20.55
N ALA A 270 -9.27 -4.61 -21.52
CA ALA A 270 -10.05 -3.45 -21.95
C ALA A 270 -10.90 -2.90 -20.80
N LEU A 271 -11.20 -1.59 -20.84
CA LEU A 271 -12.18 -1.03 -19.91
C LEU A 271 -13.59 -1.52 -20.28
N PRO A 272 -14.50 -1.79 -19.32
CA PRO A 272 -15.89 -2.06 -19.59
C PRO A 272 -16.53 -0.88 -20.33
N ALA A 273 -17.57 -1.15 -21.13
CA ALA A 273 -18.34 -0.07 -21.75
C ALA A 273 -18.93 0.86 -20.67
N GLN A 274 -19.11 2.13 -21.00
CA GLN A 274 -19.60 3.12 -20.03
C GLN A 274 -21.01 2.78 -19.51
N ALA A 275 -21.82 2.14 -20.36
CA ALA A 275 -23.16 1.68 -20.00
C ALA A 275 -23.17 0.52 -18.98
N ASP A 276 -22.08 -0.26 -18.92
CA ASP A 276 -21.96 -1.41 -18.02
C ASP A 276 -21.41 -1.04 -16.64
N ARG A 277 -21.06 0.24 -16.42
CA ARG A 277 -20.44 0.72 -15.20
C ARG A 277 -21.49 1.25 -14.24
N ASP A 278 -21.64 0.62 -13.11
CA ASP A 278 -22.45 1.14 -12.02
C ASP A 278 -21.60 2.09 -11.16
N ARG A 279 -21.82 3.39 -11.32
CA ARG A 279 -21.09 4.42 -10.58
C ARG A 279 -21.31 4.34 -9.05
N ALA A 280 -22.43 3.80 -8.61
CA ALA A 280 -22.70 3.63 -7.19
C ALA A 280 -21.83 2.52 -6.58
N GLN A 281 -21.29 1.61 -7.40
CA GLN A 281 -20.39 0.55 -7.00
C GLN A 281 -18.91 0.84 -7.29
N ALA A 282 -18.58 2.05 -7.71
CA ALA A 282 -17.23 2.48 -8.03
C ALA A 282 -16.71 3.53 -7.05
N VAL A 283 -15.41 3.44 -6.75
CA VAL A 283 -14.71 4.50 -6.04
C VAL A 283 -14.67 5.76 -6.93
N PRO A 284 -15.02 6.95 -6.40
CA PRO A 284 -14.98 8.18 -7.18
C PRO A 284 -13.63 8.39 -7.88
N GLY A 285 -13.66 8.60 -9.19
CA GLY A 285 -12.46 8.80 -10.01
C GLY A 285 -11.60 7.54 -10.24
N GLY A 286 -12.08 6.35 -9.91
CA GLY A 286 -11.33 5.11 -10.10
C GLY A 286 -10.91 4.88 -11.55
N GLU A 287 -11.78 5.20 -12.52
CA GLU A 287 -11.48 5.14 -13.94
C GLU A 287 -10.37 6.11 -14.38
N ILE A 288 -10.26 7.26 -13.71
CA ILE A 288 -9.24 8.26 -14.01
C ILE A 288 -7.86 7.73 -13.65
N TYR A 289 -7.72 7.07 -12.49
CA TYR A 289 -6.45 6.45 -12.13
C TYR A 289 -6.01 5.41 -13.17
N LEU A 290 -6.95 4.63 -13.71
CA LEU A 290 -6.65 3.62 -14.74
C LEU A 290 -6.29 4.22 -16.11
N SER A 291 -6.58 5.49 -16.36
CA SER A 291 -6.19 6.20 -17.57
C SER A 291 -4.72 6.65 -17.57
N PHE A 292 -4.10 6.74 -16.41
CA PHE A 292 -2.70 7.13 -16.32
C PHE A 292 -1.76 6.04 -16.85
N PRO A 293 -0.69 6.42 -17.57
CA PRO A 293 0.27 5.46 -18.10
C PRO A 293 0.97 4.72 -16.98
N GLY A 294 0.95 3.38 -17.06
CA GLY A 294 1.62 2.51 -16.10
C GLY A 294 0.80 2.14 -14.86
N LEU A 295 -0.42 2.67 -14.70
CA LEU A 295 -1.35 2.25 -13.66
C LEU A 295 -2.24 1.09 -14.14
N GLY A 296 -1.98 -0.10 -13.63
CA GLY A 296 -2.91 -1.23 -13.69
C GLY A 296 -3.78 -1.30 -12.42
N ASP A 297 -4.72 -2.25 -12.38
CA ASP A 297 -5.72 -2.36 -11.30
C ASP A 297 -5.09 -2.32 -9.90
N ARG A 298 -3.99 -3.03 -9.66
CA ARG A 298 -3.31 -3.05 -8.35
C ARG A 298 -2.70 -1.71 -7.95
N LEU A 299 -1.95 -1.07 -8.85
CA LEU A 299 -1.29 0.20 -8.51
C LEU A 299 -2.31 1.34 -8.40
N ALA A 300 -3.31 1.37 -9.30
CA ALA A 300 -4.41 2.32 -9.24
C ALA A 300 -5.19 2.17 -7.91
N ALA A 301 -5.52 0.93 -7.52
CA ALA A 301 -6.21 0.63 -6.28
C ALA A 301 -5.41 1.06 -5.04
N ARG A 302 -4.10 0.77 -5.01
CA ARG A 302 -3.23 1.18 -3.90
C ARG A 302 -3.15 2.70 -3.77
N ILE A 303 -3.08 3.42 -4.88
CA ILE A 303 -3.01 4.89 -4.88
C ILE A 303 -4.37 5.47 -4.49
N ALA A 304 -5.46 5.05 -5.15
CA ALA A 304 -6.80 5.53 -4.87
C ALA A 304 -7.24 5.23 -3.43
N GLY A 305 -7.00 4.03 -2.93
CA GLY A 305 -7.34 3.63 -1.56
C GLY A 305 -6.59 4.42 -0.48
N GLU A 306 -5.33 4.80 -0.72
CA GLU A 306 -4.56 5.61 0.23
C GLU A 306 -4.84 7.12 0.13
N ILE A 307 -5.20 7.63 -1.04
CA ILE A 307 -5.67 9.02 -1.23
C ILE A 307 -7.09 9.16 -0.65
N GLY A 308 -7.94 8.15 -0.90
CA GLY A 308 -9.33 8.13 -0.45
C GLY A 308 -10.26 8.97 -1.32
N ASP A 309 -11.46 9.18 -0.82
CA ASP A 309 -12.58 9.85 -1.51
C ASP A 309 -12.83 11.30 -1.02
N HIS A 310 -11.87 11.86 -0.26
CA HIS A 310 -11.91 13.23 0.26
C HIS A 310 -10.75 14.07 -0.31
N PRO A 311 -10.82 14.50 -1.57
CA PRO A 311 -9.77 15.28 -2.22
C PRO A 311 -9.56 16.65 -1.57
N GLU A 312 -10.58 17.21 -0.91
CA GLU A 312 -10.54 18.48 -0.20
C GLU A 312 -9.50 18.54 0.94
N GLN A 313 -9.06 17.39 1.44
CA GLN A 313 -7.96 17.33 2.41
C GLN A 313 -6.61 17.80 1.83
N PHE A 314 -6.47 17.84 0.49
CA PHE A 314 -5.28 18.23 -0.24
C PHE A 314 -5.43 19.65 -0.84
N GLN A 315 -5.47 20.66 0.02
CA GLN A 315 -5.78 22.05 -0.34
C GLN A 315 -4.75 22.74 -1.23
N THR A 316 -3.53 22.21 -1.31
CA THR A 316 -2.45 22.80 -2.13
C THR A 316 -1.87 21.74 -3.07
N PRO A 317 -1.29 22.16 -4.23
CA PRO A 317 -0.65 21.22 -5.17
C PRO A 317 0.46 20.37 -4.55
N ASN A 318 1.10 20.86 -3.47
CA ASN A 318 2.14 20.12 -2.76
C ASN A 318 1.62 19.22 -1.63
N SER A 319 0.35 19.32 -1.25
CA SER A 319 -0.20 18.54 -0.13
C SER A 319 -0.15 17.04 -0.39
N LEU A 320 -0.61 16.59 -1.57
CA LEU A 320 -0.58 15.18 -1.96
C LEU A 320 0.86 14.65 -2.13
N PRO A 321 1.78 15.32 -2.84
CA PRO A 321 3.19 14.95 -2.88
C PRO A 321 3.85 14.85 -1.50
N CYS A 322 3.54 15.75 -0.59
CA CYS A 322 4.01 15.69 0.80
C CYS A 322 3.46 14.47 1.54
N TYR A 323 2.15 14.25 1.43
CA TYR A 323 1.48 13.08 2.03
C TYR A 323 2.03 11.76 1.49
N ALA A 324 2.30 11.68 0.19
CA ALA A 324 2.88 10.52 -0.49
C ALA A 324 4.41 10.39 -0.30
N GLY A 325 5.08 11.27 0.44
CA GLY A 325 6.52 11.20 0.67
C GLY A 325 7.40 11.42 -0.56
N GLN A 326 6.85 12.01 -1.63
CA GLN A 326 7.58 12.31 -2.86
C GLN A 326 8.20 13.71 -2.84
N ALA A 327 7.56 14.67 -2.18
CA ALA A 327 8.11 16.01 -2.03
C ALA A 327 9.34 16.00 -1.10
N PRO A 328 10.43 16.70 -1.49
CA PRO A 328 11.63 16.77 -0.68
C PRO A 328 11.40 17.61 0.59
N VAL A 329 12.24 17.38 1.61
CA VAL A 329 12.33 18.22 2.79
C VAL A 329 13.65 18.98 2.74
N THR A 330 13.56 20.32 2.74
CA THR A 330 14.72 21.19 2.87
C THR A 330 14.95 21.51 4.34
N ARG A 331 16.14 21.23 4.84
CA ARG A 331 16.58 21.67 6.17
C ARG A 331 17.54 22.84 5.99
N ARG A 332 17.20 23.97 6.58
CA ARG A 332 18.03 25.16 6.59
C ARG A 332 18.46 25.50 8.03
N SER A 333 19.70 25.88 8.20
CA SER A 333 20.20 26.43 9.47
C SER A 333 20.96 27.73 9.16
N GLY A 334 20.42 28.87 9.59
CA GLY A 334 20.93 30.17 9.28
C GLY A 334 20.97 30.45 7.77
N LYS A 335 22.12 30.93 7.27
CA LYS A 335 22.33 31.22 5.83
C LYS A 335 22.68 29.97 4.99
N ARG A 336 22.88 28.81 5.61
CA ARG A 336 23.26 27.58 4.88
C ARG A 336 22.05 26.68 4.64
N GLU A 337 21.80 26.33 3.39
CA GLU A 337 20.91 25.21 3.02
C GLU A 337 21.66 23.92 3.30
N LEU A 338 21.23 23.21 4.37
CA LEU A 338 22.01 22.11 4.89
C LEU A 338 21.82 20.80 4.12
N ARG A 339 20.61 20.50 3.68
CA ARG A 339 20.35 19.23 2.96
C ARG A 339 18.91 19.15 2.45
N ILE A 340 18.76 18.68 1.21
CA ILE A 340 17.49 18.19 0.68
C ILE A 340 17.41 16.69 1.00
N THR A 341 16.47 16.28 1.83
CA THR A 341 16.31 14.87 2.25
C THR A 341 14.94 14.32 1.87
N ARG A 342 14.86 12.98 1.84
CA ARG A 342 13.60 12.29 1.70
C ARG A 342 12.66 12.62 2.88
N ARG A 343 11.39 12.86 2.60
CA ARG A 343 10.35 13.04 3.63
C ARG A 343 10.04 11.70 4.28
N LEU A 344 10.21 11.60 5.58
CA LEU A 344 9.89 10.39 6.37
C LEU A 344 8.51 10.46 7.00
N ALA A 345 8.08 11.67 7.41
CA ALA A 345 6.72 11.90 7.92
C ALA A 345 5.73 11.97 6.74
N CYS A 346 5.24 10.82 6.31
CA CYS A 346 4.34 10.64 5.15
C CYS A 346 3.50 9.37 5.34
N ASN A 347 2.54 9.15 4.44
CA ASN A 347 1.87 7.86 4.33
C ASN A 347 2.93 6.77 4.06
N ARG A 348 2.81 5.60 4.72
CA ARG A 348 3.83 4.54 4.63
C ARG A 348 3.69 3.68 3.36
N HIS A 349 2.50 3.67 2.74
CA HIS A 349 2.15 2.81 1.60
C HIS A 349 2.30 3.50 0.25
N LEU A 350 1.98 4.80 0.18
CA LEU A 350 2.07 5.58 -1.06
C LEU A 350 3.47 5.69 -1.67
N PRO A 351 4.57 5.87 -0.89
CA PRO A 351 5.89 6.02 -1.49
C PRO A 351 6.29 4.88 -2.42
N ASP A 352 6.00 3.63 -2.03
CA ASP A 352 6.29 2.45 -2.85
C ASP A 352 5.36 2.36 -4.07
N ALA A 353 4.07 2.62 -3.89
CA ALA A 353 3.10 2.59 -4.99
C ALA A 353 3.42 3.63 -6.06
N VAL A 354 3.71 4.88 -5.65
CA VAL A 354 4.06 5.96 -6.56
C VAL A 354 5.41 5.73 -7.24
N HIS A 355 6.38 5.14 -6.52
CA HIS A 355 7.68 4.77 -7.11
C HIS A 355 7.52 3.71 -8.21
N LYS A 356 6.70 2.68 -7.97
CA LYS A 356 6.37 1.66 -8.96
C LYS A 356 5.58 2.24 -10.14
N TRP A 357 4.66 3.16 -9.89
CA TRP A 357 3.96 3.89 -10.95
C TRP A 357 4.92 4.69 -11.82
N ALA A 358 5.79 5.50 -11.21
CA ALA A 358 6.79 6.26 -11.94
C ALA A 358 7.67 5.34 -12.82
N PHE A 359 8.10 4.19 -12.29
CA PHE A 359 8.87 3.21 -13.07
C PHE A 359 8.05 2.61 -14.23
N ALA A 360 6.81 2.18 -13.97
CA ALA A 360 5.96 1.58 -14.99
C ALA A 360 5.58 2.57 -16.10
N SER A 361 5.44 3.86 -15.78
CA SER A 361 5.09 4.91 -16.73
C SER A 361 6.19 5.16 -17.78
N LEU A 362 7.45 4.84 -17.49
CA LEU A 362 8.58 5.00 -18.44
C LEU A 362 8.39 4.23 -19.75
N ARG A 363 7.63 3.12 -19.72
CA ARG A 363 7.37 2.29 -20.90
C ARG A 363 6.08 2.67 -21.63
N ARG A 364 5.28 3.58 -21.07
CA ARG A 364 3.92 3.88 -21.53
C ARG A 364 3.69 5.35 -21.87
N SER A 365 4.63 6.23 -21.50
CA SER A 365 4.56 7.66 -21.69
C SER A 365 5.91 8.19 -22.18
N THR A 366 5.93 8.81 -23.35
CA THR A 366 7.12 9.46 -23.90
C THR A 366 7.53 10.62 -23.01
N TRP A 367 6.57 11.40 -22.55
CA TRP A 367 6.84 12.50 -21.63
C TRP A 367 7.52 12.04 -20.33
N ALA A 368 7.03 10.94 -19.72
CA ALA A 368 7.61 10.40 -18.49
C ALA A 368 9.07 9.96 -18.71
N LYS A 369 9.33 9.30 -19.84
CA LYS A 369 10.67 8.86 -20.22
C LYS A 369 11.62 10.04 -20.41
N ASP A 370 11.22 11.05 -21.19
CA ASP A 370 12.05 12.24 -21.45
C ASP A 370 12.31 13.02 -20.16
N TYR A 371 11.28 13.13 -19.30
CA TYR A 371 11.44 13.78 -18.01
C TYR A 371 12.41 13.01 -17.10
N TYR A 372 12.29 11.70 -17.03
CA TYR A 372 13.21 10.85 -16.27
C TYR A 372 14.65 11.00 -16.78
N ASP A 373 14.87 10.88 -18.10
CA ASP A 373 16.20 11.00 -18.71
C ASP A 373 16.81 12.36 -18.40
N SER A 374 16.06 13.45 -18.52
CA SER A 374 16.53 14.80 -18.15
C SER A 374 16.96 14.91 -16.67
N GLN A 375 16.34 14.13 -15.75
CA GLN A 375 16.78 14.11 -14.36
C GLN A 375 18.05 13.28 -14.16
N ARG A 376 18.23 12.22 -14.97
CA ARG A 376 19.47 11.42 -14.99
C ARG A 376 20.65 12.25 -15.52
N ASP A 377 20.43 13.02 -16.59
CA ASP A 377 21.45 13.91 -17.19
C ASP A 377 21.89 15.01 -16.22
N ARG A 378 21.00 15.43 -15.30
CA ARG A 378 21.33 16.34 -14.20
C ARG A 378 22.04 15.68 -13.03
N GLY A 379 22.48 14.42 -13.17
CA GLY A 379 23.27 13.69 -12.18
C GLY A 379 22.47 13.02 -11.05
N LYS A 380 21.12 12.96 -11.13
CA LYS A 380 20.34 12.23 -10.14
C LYS A 380 20.48 10.73 -10.32
N ASP A 381 20.58 9.99 -9.21
CA ASP A 381 20.51 8.53 -9.26
C ASP A 381 19.13 8.03 -9.74
N HIS A 382 19.04 6.74 -10.09
CA HIS A 382 17.83 6.11 -10.59
C HIS A 382 16.61 6.37 -9.69
N HIS A 383 16.77 6.11 -8.40
CA HIS A 383 15.65 6.24 -7.45
C HIS A 383 15.27 7.69 -7.17
N ALA A 384 16.24 8.62 -7.20
CA ALA A 384 15.95 10.05 -7.07
C ALA A 384 15.22 10.59 -8.30
N ALA A 385 15.60 10.16 -9.50
CA ALA A 385 14.92 10.53 -10.75
C ALA A 385 13.48 10.02 -10.75
N LEU A 386 13.23 8.75 -10.35
CA LEU A 386 11.89 8.18 -10.22
C LEU A 386 11.03 8.91 -9.17
N ARG A 387 11.61 9.27 -8.00
CA ARG A 387 10.88 10.07 -7.01
C ARG A 387 10.47 11.43 -7.56
N THR A 388 11.35 12.07 -8.32
CA THR A 388 11.04 13.35 -8.94
C THR A 388 9.92 13.22 -9.99
N LEU A 389 9.93 12.14 -10.78
CA LEU A 389 8.85 11.84 -11.72
C LEU A 389 7.53 11.53 -10.98
N GLY A 390 7.57 10.71 -9.92
CA GLY A 390 6.40 10.44 -9.08
C GLY A 390 5.80 11.70 -8.45
N ASN A 391 6.65 12.64 -8.01
CA ASN A 391 6.20 13.94 -7.54
C ASN A 391 5.42 14.69 -8.63
N ARG A 392 5.91 14.67 -9.88
CA ARG A 392 5.24 15.31 -11.02
C ARG A 392 3.91 14.65 -11.40
N TRP A 393 3.82 13.32 -11.25
CA TRP A 393 2.55 12.62 -11.43
C TRP A 393 1.50 13.06 -10.40
N LEU A 394 1.89 13.20 -9.13
CA LEU A 394 0.99 13.61 -8.05
C LEU A 394 0.63 15.09 -8.07
N GLU A 395 1.45 15.94 -8.69
CA GLU A 395 1.13 17.36 -8.93
C GLU A 395 0.11 17.56 -10.07
N ASN A 396 -0.19 16.48 -10.83
CA ASN A 396 -1.19 16.55 -11.88
C ASN A 396 -2.58 16.72 -11.24
N PRO A 397 -3.37 17.75 -11.62
CA PRO A 397 -4.71 17.98 -11.09
C PRO A 397 -5.64 16.77 -11.23
N LEU A 398 -5.41 15.91 -12.24
CA LEU A 398 -6.18 14.67 -12.44
C LEU A 398 -5.85 13.58 -11.40
N ALA A 399 -4.78 13.71 -10.60
CA ALA A 399 -4.46 12.76 -9.54
C ALA A 399 -5.44 12.83 -8.36
N LEU A 400 -6.29 13.85 -8.30
CA LEU A 400 -7.32 14.04 -7.27
C LEU A 400 -8.71 14.13 -7.91
N PRO A 401 -9.64 13.22 -7.66
CA PRO A 401 -11.03 13.35 -8.06
C PRO A 401 -11.73 14.51 -7.30
N PRO A 402 -12.77 15.15 -7.89
CA PRO A 402 -13.28 14.92 -9.23
C PRO A 402 -12.43 15.60 -10.31
N ALA A 403 -11.83 14.80 -11.18
CA ALA A 403 -11.06 15.33 -12.31
C ALA A 403 -11.96 15.48 -13.55
N PRO A 404 -11.66 16.40 -14.47
CA PRO A 404 -12.53 16.71 -15.62
C PRO A 404 -12.57 15.59 -16.68
N GLY A 405 -11.83 14.50 -16.52
CA GLY A 405 -11.84 13.38 -17.45
C GLY A 405 -10.56 12.51 -17.40
N PRO A 406 -10.41 11.54 -18.30
CA PRO A 406 -9.25 10.67 -18.35
C PRO A 406 -7.97 11.43 -18.70
N TYR A 407 -6.83 10.90 -18.27
CA TYR A 407 -5.51 11.45 -18.59
C TYR A 407 -5.28 11.45 -20.12
N ASN A 408 -4.81 12.58 -20.61
CA ASN A 408 -4.37 12.74 -22.01
C ASN A 408 -2.97 13.36 -22.03
N GLU A 409 -2.00 12.63 -22.59
CA GLU A 409 -0.61 13.05 -22.61
C GLU A 409 -0.38 14.34 -23.41
N ALA A 410 -1.07 14.51 -24.55
CA ALA A 410 -0.93 15.71 -25.36
C ALA A 410 -1.39 16.97 -24.61
N VAL A 411 -2.53 16.88 -23.91
CA VAL A 411 -3.04 17.95 -23.05
C VAL A 411 -2.10 18.22 -21.88
N HIS A 412 -1.58 17.16 -21.26
CA HIS A 412 -0.62 17.28 -20.16
C HIS A 412 0.65 18.03 -20.60
N VAL A 413 1.23 17.68 -21.75
CA VAL A 413 2.42 18.33 -22.31
C VAL A 413 2.13 19.78 -22.67
N ALA A 414 1.01 20.08 -23.32
CA ALA A 414 0.61 21.44 -23.70
C ALA A 414 0.47 22.35 -22.47
N ASN A 415 -0.23 21.91 -21.42
CA ASN A 415 -0.43 22.67 -20.19
C ASN A 415 0.91 22.97 -19.49
N ARG A 416 1.87 22.05 -19.50
CA ARG A 416 3.20 22.26 -18.91
C ARG A 416 4.05 23.21 -19.72
N THR A 417 3.91 23.25 -21.02
CA THR A 417 4.62 24.18 -21.89
C THR A 417 4.12 25.62 -21.64
N GLN A 418 2.80 25.79 -21.52
CA GLN A 418 2.20 27.10 -21.19
C GLN A 418 2.62 27.60 -19.80
N ALA A 419 2.63 26.73 -18.79
CA ALA A 419 3.04 27.08 -17.44
C ALA A 419 4.54 27.45 -17.28
N ARG A 420 5.35 27.20 -18.32
CA ARG A 420 6.78 27.54 -18.37
C ARG A 420 7.06 28.86 -19.12
N GLN A 421 6.11 29.39 -19.85
CA GLN A 421 6.23 30.70 -20.47
C GLN A 421 6.09 31.75 -19.36
N PRO A 422 7.07 32.67 -19.17
CA PRO A 422 6.91 33.77 -18.24
C PRO A 422 5.70 34.59 -18.71
N ALA A 423 4.88 35.03 -17.75
CA ALA A 423 3.84 35.99 -18.04
C ALA A 423 4.51 37.21 -18.69
N ALA A 424 4.10 37.52 -19.94
CA ALA A 424 4.60 38.64 -20.72
C ALA A 424 4.22 39.96 -20.07
#